data_d029200d736e7d07e85174466a4da482
#
_entry.id   d029200d736e7d07e85174466a4da482
#
_cell.length_a   1.000
_cell.length_b   1.000
_cell.length_c   1.000
_cell.angle_alpha   90.00
_cell.angle_beta   90.00
_cell.angle_gamma   90.00
#
_symmetry.space_group_name_H-M   'P 1'
#
loop_
_entity.id
_entity.type
_entity.pdbx_description
1 polymer ?
#
loop_
_entity_poly.entity_id
_entity_poly.type
_entity_poly.pdbx_seq_one_letter_code
_entity_poly.pdbx_strand_id
1 'polypeptide(L)'
;MRRSFLVLAFAATCFSPLARSVNDPDERAKVVVQVSEADPARWNLVLNNVKNLQDDLGANNVTIEIVAYGPGIGILKFDASTNSRVSEALKNGVVIQACENTMRNQKLVRADMHPGISYVPAGVVAIVRRQQQGWAYLRP
;
A
#
# COMPACT_ATOMS: atom_id res chain seq x y z
N MET A 1 -4.24 6.12 -76.48
CA MET A 1 -4.16 5.23 -75.32
C MET A 1 -3.64 6.04 -74.12
N ARG A 2 -4.53 6.48 -73.26
CA ARG A 2 -4.17 7.25 -72.05
C ARG A 2 -4.17 6.27 -70.86
N ARG A 3 -3.01 6.04 -70.28
CA ARG A 3 -2.86 5.21 -69.07
C ARG A 3 -2.93 6.17 -67.85
N SER A 4 -4.05 6.12 -67.10
CA SER A 4 -4.22 6.82 -65.84
C SER A 4 -3.56 6.00 -64.75
N PHE A 5 -2.52 6.56 -64.10
CA PHE A 5 -1.94 6.00 -62.88
C PHE A 5 -2.73 6.51 -61.67
N LEU A 6 -3.39 5.61 -60.98
CA LEU A 6 -4.05 5.87 -59.70
C LEU A 6 -2.98 5.79 -58.58
N VAL A 7 -2.66 6.94 -57.97
CA VAL A 7 -1.77 6.98 -56.82
C VAL A 7 -2.62 6.79 -55.57
N LEU A 8 -2.46 5.62 -54.94
CA LEU A 8 -3.08 5.34 -53.62
C LEU A 8 -2.21 5.99 -52.55
N ALA A 9 -2.68 7.06 -51.92
CA ALA A 9 -2.02 7.66 -50.74
C ALA A 9 -2.40 6.84 -49.51
N PHE A 10 -1.40 6.15 -48.94
CA PHE A 10 -1.50 5.48 -47.67
C PHE A 10 -1.33 6.54 -46.55
N ALA A 11 -2.42 6.90 -45.88
CA ALA A 11 -2.36 7.73 -44.68
C ALA A 11 -1.91 6.87 -43.50
N ALA A 12 -0.65 6.98 -43.13
CA ALA A 12 -0.12 6.40 -41.90
C ALA A 12 -0.65 7.17 -40.70
N THR A 13 -1.66 6.66 -40.00
CA THR A 13 -2.09 7.17 -38.72
C THR A 13 -1.04 6.84 -37.67
N CYS A 14 -0.20 7.81 -37.33
CA CYS A 14 0.70 7.75 -36.18
C CYS A 14 -0.15 7.68 -34.89
N PHE A 15 -0.29 6.49 -34.33
CA PHE A 15 -0.76 6.30 -32.96
C PHE A 15 0.36 6.74 -32.03
N SER A 16 0.35 8.00 -31.61
CA SER A 16 1.23 8.44 -30.51
C SER A 16 0.72 7.83 -29.23
N PRO A 17 1.51 7.03 -28.51
CA PRO A 17 1.14 6.66 -27.16
C PRO A 17 1.07 7.95 -26.34
N LEU A 18 -0.09 8.26 -25.78
CA LEU A 18 -0.22 9.31 -24.77
C LEU A 18 0.76 8.98 -23.63
N ALA A 19 1.87 9.70 -23.60
CA ALA A 19 2.75 9.72 -22.45
C ALA A 19 1.91 10.22 -21.28
N ARG A 20 1.57 9.30 -20.36
CA ARG A 20 0.84 9.61 -19.14
C ARG A 20 1.71 10.59 -18.35
N SER A 21 1.22 11.80 -18.18
CA SER A 21 1.91 12.82 -17.40
C SER A 21 2.04 12.32 -15.96
N VAL A 22 3.29 12.25 -15.48
CA VAL A 22 3.63 11.82 -14.11
C VAL A 22 3.20 12.85 -13.05
N ASN A 23 2.52 13.92 -13.44
CA ASN A 23 2.09 15.04 -12.59
C ASN A 23 0.58 15.28 -12.69
N ASP A 24 -0.24 14.22 -12.58
CA ASP A 24 -1.65 14.40 -12.30
C ASP A 24 -1.80 14.72 -10.80
N PRO A 25 -2.26 15.92 -10.42
CA PRO A 25 -2.41 16.29 -8.99
C PRO A 25 -3.42 15.42 -8.23
N ASP A 26 -4.14 14.54 -8.92
CA ASP A 26 -5.08 13.59 -8.30
C ASP A 26 -4.48 12.17 -8.16
N GLU A 27 -3.26 11.91 -8.62
CA GLU A 27 -2.60 10.61 -8.53
C GLU A 27 -1.64 10.55 -7.34
N ARG A 28 -2.21 10.54 -6.12
CA ARG A 28 -1.44 10.24 -4.90
C ARG A 28 -0.77 8.89 -5.02
N ALA A 29 0.51 8.82 -4.64
CA ALA A 29 1.19 7.54 -4.48
C ALA A 29 0.40 6.66 -3.51
N LYS A 30 0.19 5.38 -3.85
CA LYS A 30 -0.55 4.42 -3.02
C LYS A 30 0.36 3.25 -2.70
N VAL A 31 0.57 2.99 -1.43
CA VAL A 31 1.51 1.95 -0.97
C VAL A 31 0.82 1.04 0.04
N VAL A 32 0.86 -0.26 -0.21
CA VAL A 32 0.48 -1.29 0.75
C VAL A 32 1.73 -1.96 1.32
N VAL A 33 1.84 -1.99 2.64
CA VAL A 33 3.00 -2.52 3.36
C VAL A 33 2.59 -3.79 4.10
N GLN A 34 3.30 -4.88 3.84
CA GLN A 34 3.10 -6.16 4.51
C GLN A 34 3.95 -6.27 5.77
N VAL A 35 3.33 -6.75 6.86
CA VAL A 35 4.02 -7.16 8.09
C VAL A 35 3.60 -8.57 8.46
N SER A 36 4.51 -9.54 8.32
CA SER A 36 4.23 -10.95 8.54
C SER A 36 5.20 -11.66 9.50
N GLU A 37 6.27 -11.02 9.92
CA GLU A 37 7.29 -11.59 10.81
C GLU A 37 7.16 -11.07 12.25
N ALA A 38 7.41 -11.95 13.22
CA ALA A 38 7.50 -11.61 14.66
C ALA A 38 8.91 -11.09 15.01
N ASP A 39 9.29 -9.97 14.39
CA ASP A 39 10.61 -9.39 14.55
C ASP A 39 10.52 -7.89 14.86
N PRO A 40 10.79 -7.45 16.10
CA PRO A 40 10.76 -6.04 16.47
C PRO A 40 11.70 -5.14 15.65
N ALA A 41 12.84 -5.67 15.17
CA ALA A 41 13.72 -4.89 14.30
C ALA A 41 13.07 -4.61 12.94
N ARG A 42 12.40 -5.61 12.36
CA ARG A 42 11.61 -5.42 11.14
C ARG A 42 10.43 -4.50 11.36
N TRP A 43 9.73 -4.59 12.48
CA TRP A 43 8.63 -3.68 12.79
C TRP A 43 9.09 -2.21 12.83
N ASN A 44 10.26 -1.97 13.44
CA ASN A 44 10.86 -0.64 13.43
C ASN A 44 11.28 -0.20 12.03
N LEU A 45 11.81 -1.12 11.21
CA LEU A 45 12.15 -0.82 9.81
C LEU A 45 10.92 -0.45 8.99
N VAL A 46 9.80 -1.19 9.14
CA VAL A 46 8.51 -0.85 8.51
C VAL A 46 8.09 0.57 8.86
N LEU A 47 8.08 0.92 10.14
CA LEU A 47 7.65 2.24 10.60
C LEU A 47 8.61 3.36 10.17
N ASN A 48 9.92 3.07 10.05
CA ASN A 48 10.90 3.98 9.46
C ASN A 48 10.62 4.23 7.98
N ASN A 49 10.35 3.16 7.21
CA ASN A 49 10.08 3.28 5.79
C ASN A 49 8.78 4.04 5.52
N VAL A 50 7.74 3.81 6.32
CA VAL A 50 6.48 4.57 6.24
C VAL A 50 6.73 6.07 6.50
N LYS A 51 7.49 6.38 7.54
CA LYS A 51 7.86 7.78 7.84
C LYS A 51 8.66 8.39 6.69
N ASN A 52 9.67 7.70 6.15
CA ASN A 52 10.48 8.19 5.04
C ASN A 52 9.62 8.46 3.79
N LEU A 53 8.65 7.60 3.47
CA LEU A 53 7.71 7.82 2.37
C LEU A 53 6.91 9.12 2.56
N GLN A 54 6.44 9.39 3.78
CA GLN A 54 5.70 10.62 4.09
C GLN A 54 6.59 11.86 4.09
N ASP A 55 7.82 11.74 4.59
CA ASP A 55 8.77 12.85 4.63
C ASP A 55 9.22 13.25 3.21
N ASP A 56 9.44 12.28 2.33
CA ASP A 56 9.97 12.52 0.97
C ASP A 56 8.88 12.91 -0.04
N LEU A 57 7.75 12.22 -0.02
CA LEU A 57 6.63 12.46 -0.94
C LEU A 57 5.64 13.52 -0.46
N GLY A 58 5.64 13.81 0.83
CA GLY A 58 4.62 14.60 1.52
C GLY A 58 3.46 13.74 2.03
N ALA A 59 3.07 13.90 3.29
CA ALA A 59 2.02 13.09 3.92
C ALA A 59 0.66 13.18 3.19
N ASN A 60 0.38 14.32 2.54
CA ASN A 60 -0.85 14.52 1.76
C ASN A 60 -0.78 13.94 0.33
N ASN A 61 0.41 13.55 -0.13
CA ASN A 61 0.65 13.06 -1.49
C ASN A 61 0.83 11.54 -1.56
N VAL A 62 0.80 10.86 -0.42
CA VAL A 62 0.92 9.41 -0.34
C VAL A 62 -0.17 8.82 0.55
N THR A 63 -0.82 7.76 0.08
CA THR A 63 -1.72 6.94 0.87
C THR A 63 -1.00 5.66 1.24
N ILE A 64 -0.88 5.36 2.53
CA ILE A 64 -0.17 4.20 3.03
C ILE A 64 -1.11 3.33 3.85
N GLU A 65 -1.15 2.04 3.52
CA GLU A 65 -1.81 1.01 4.32
C GLU A 65 -0.79 -0.01 4.81
N ILE A 66 -0.75 -0.25 6.11
CA ILE A 66 -0.02 -1.36 6.72
C ILE A 66 -1.00 -2.50 6.97
N VAL A 67 -0.67 -3.70 6.51
CA VAL A 67 -1.47 -4.91 6.76
C VAL A 67 -0.61 -5.91 7.53
N ALA A 68 -0.97 -6.17 8.79
CA ALA A 68 -0.29 -7.12 9.65
C ALA A 68 -1.09 -8.42 9.79
N TYR A 69 -0.43 -9.54 9.54
CA TYR A 69 -1.01 -10.88 9.66
C TYR A 69 0.04 -11.92 10.09
N GLY A 70 -0.41 -13.13 10.42
CA GLY A 70 0.49 -14.17 10.93
C GLY A 70 1.28 -13.68 12.15
N PRO A 71 2.55 -14.10 12.29
CA PRO A 71 3.39 -13.64 13.39
C PRO A 71 3.57 -12.12 13.46
N GLY A 72 3.47 -11.43 12.33
CA GLY A 72 3.62 -9.98 12.23
C GLY A 72 2.53 -9.17 12.93
N ILE A 73 1.39 -9.80 13.25
CA ILE A 73 0.31 -9.12 13.98
C ILE A 73 0.77 -8.55 15.34
N GLY A 74 1.88 -9.09 15.88
CA GLY A 74 2.46 -8.63 17.11
C GLY A 74 2.82 -7.15 17.16
N ILE A 75 3.14 -6.53 16.02
CA ILE A 75 3.39 -5.06 15.91
C ILE A 75 2.20 -4.24 16.39
N LEU A 76 0.99 -4.79 16.30
CA LEU A 76 -0.27 -4.10 16.59
C LEU A 76 -0.84 -4.40 17.97
N LYS A 77 -0.17 -5.21 18.79
CA LYS A 77 -0.62 -5.46 20.15
C LYS A 77 -0.50 -4.20 21.00
N PHE A 78 -1.42 -4.07 21.97
CA PHE A 78 -1.44 -2.94 22.89
C PHE A 78 -0.13 -2.82 23.68
N ASP A 79 0.48 -3.96 24.07
CA ASP A 79 1.72 -4.04 24.84
C ASP A 79 2.99 -4.13 23.98
N ALA A 80 2.88 -3.98 22.65
CA ALA A 80 4.03 -4.00 21.75
C ALA A 80 4.97 -2.83 22.01
N SER A 81 6.28 -3.08 21.91
CA SER A 81 7.33 -2.04 22.01
C SER A 81 7.17 -0.92 20.96
N THR A 82 6.46 -1.20 19.88
CA THR A 82 6.17 -0.27 18.78
C THR A 82 4.88 0.52 18.96
N ASN A 83 4.13 0.33 20.05
CA ASN A 83 2.80 0.93 20.24
C ASN A 83 2.78 2.46 20.06
N SER A 84 3.75 3.20 20.63
CA SER A 84 3.84 4.65 20.48
C SER A 84 4.08 5.08 19.03
N ARG A 85 4.89 4.31 18.29
CA ARG A 85 5.19 4.57 16.88
C ARG A 85 4.00 4.23 15.97
N VAL A 86 3.23 3.20 16.31
CA VAL A 86 1.96 2.88 15.65
C VAL A 86 0.98 4.03 15.86
N SER A 87 0.88 4.57 17.08
CA SER A 87 0.05 5.75 17.38
C SER A 87 0.46 6.96 16.54
N GLU A 88 1.76 7.20 16.39
CA GLU A 88 2.29 8.30 15.57
C GLU A 88 1.93 8.11 14.08
N ALA A 89 2.13 6.92 13.53
CA ALA A 89 1.77 6.61 12.14
C ALA A 89 0.26 6.82 11.88
N LEU A 90 -0.61 6.39 12.80
CA LEU A 90 -2.06 6.62 12.73
C LEU A 90 -2.40 8.10 12.74
N LYS A 91 -1.77 8.91 13.61
CA LYS A 91 -1.96 10.37 13.65
C LYS A 91 -1.55 11.04 12.34
N ASN A 92 -0.55 10.49 11.66
CA ASN A 92 -0.06 10.98 10.37
C ASN A 92 -0.87 10.43 9.18
N GLY A 93 -2.04 9.80 9.42
CA GLY A 93 -2.97 9.38 8.39
C GLY A 93 -2.66 8.02 7.75
N VAL A 94 -1.73 7.24 8.32
CA VAL A 94 -1.49 5.86 7.88
C VAL A 94 -2.66 4.98 8.31
N VAL A 95 -3.21 4.19 7.38
CA VAL A 95 -4.20 3.17 7.69
C VAL A 95 -3.48 1.90 8.13
N ILE A 96 -3.83 1.36 9.29
CA ILE A 96 -3.19 0.16 9.84
C ILE A 96 -4.26 -0.89 10.12
N GLN A 97 -4.06 -2.10 9.58
CA GLN A 97 -5.08 -3.15 9.56
C GLN A 97 -4.54 -4.45 10.14
N ALA A 98 -5.31 -5.05 11.04
CA ALA A 98 -5.06 -6.37 11.58
C ALA A 98 -5.90 -7.43 10.86
N CYS A 99 -5.29 -8.58 10.59
CA CYS A 99 -5.96 -9.75 10.00
C CYS A 99 -6.82 -10.49 11.04
N GLU A 100 -8.14 -10.51 10.86
CA GLU A 100 -9.06 -11.21 11.78
C GLU A 100 -8.85 -12.74 11.77
N ASN A 101 -8.46 -13.34 10.64
CA ASN A 101 -8.10 -14.77 10.59
C ASN A 101 -6.92 -15.07 11.52
N THR A 102 -5.90 -14.22 11.52
CA THR A 102 -4.75 -14.36 12.43
C THR A 102 -5.18 -14.19 13.88
N MET A 103 -6.03 -13.19 14.17
CA MET A 103 -6.52 -12.96 15.51
C MET A 103 -7.25 -14.21 16.06
N ARG A 104 -8.14 -14.80 15.26
CA ARG A 104 -8.81 -16.05 15.66
C ARG A 104 -7.83 -17.19 15.93
N ASN A 105 -6.84 -17.37 15.05
CA ASN A 105 -5.86 -18.44 15.20
C ASN A 105 -4.97 -18.26 16.45
N GLN A 106 -4.66 -17.02 16.80
CA GLN A 106 -3.86 -16.68 17.98
C GLN A 106 -4.71 -16.37 19.21
N LYS A 107 -6.04 -16.52 19.14
CA LYS A 107 -6.99 -16.25 20.23
C LYS A 107 -6.89 -14.82 20.76
N LEU A 108 -6.61 -13.87 19.88
CA LEU A 108 -6.57 -12.44 20.19
C LEU A 108 -7.96 -11.83 20.07
N VAL A 109 -8.28 -10.94 20.98
CA VAL A 109 -9.48 -10.10 20.93
C VAL A 109 -9.10 -8.64 20.68
N ARG A 110 -10.07 -7.80 20.32
CA ARG A 110 -9.82 -6.38 20.03
C ARG A 110 -9.19 -5.62 21.21
N ALA A 111 -9.48 -6.03 22.44
CA ALA A 111 -8.89 -5.44 23.65
C ALA A 111 -7.37 -5.69 23.76
N ASP A 112 -6.84 -6.71 23.09
CA ASP A 112 -5.40 -7.00 23.04
C ASP A 112 -4.67 -6.14 22.03
N MET A 113 -5.40 -5.41 21.19
CA MET A 113 -4.86 -4.69 20.05
C MET A 113 -4.85 -3.17 20.29
N HIS A 114 -4.02 -2.47 19.53
CA HIS A 114 -3.98 -1.01 19.53
C HIS A 114 -5.37 -0.44 19.16
N PRO A 115 -5.93 0.53 19.92
CA PRO A 115 -7.31 0.97 19.76
C PRO A 115 -7.59 1.72 18.45
N GLY A 116 -6.57 2.32 17.82
CA GLY A 116 -6.72 3.14 16.62
C GLY A 116 -6.67 2.38 15.31
N ILE A 117 -6.43 1.06 15.31
CA ILE A 117 -6.32 0.25 14.09
C ILE A 117 -7.68 -0.16 13.54
N SER A 118 -7.70 -0.58 12.28
CA SER A 118 -8.83 -1.23 11.62
C SER A 118 -8.58 -2.74 11.44
N TYR A 119 -9.57 -3.44 10.90
CA TYR A 119 -9.55 -4.89 10.79
C TYR A 119 -9.96 -5.32 9.38
N VAL A 120 -9.33 -6.38 8.88
CA VAL A 120 -9.69 -7.02 7.62
C VAL A 120 -9.91 -8.51 7.84
N PRO A 121 -10.87 -9.14 7.16
CA PRO A 121 -11.12 -10.57 7.31
C PRO A 121 -9.90 -11.45 7.05
N ALA A 122 -9.14 -11.12 5.98
CA ALA A 122 -7.93 -11.83 5.58
C ALA A 122 -6.87 -10.84 5.07
N GLY A 123 -5.76 -10.71 5.78
CA GLY A 123 -4.70 -9.74 5.45
C GLY A 123 -4.08 -9.97 4.07
N VAL A 124 -3.79 -11.22 3.70
CA VAL A 124 -3.23 -11.55 2.39
C VAL A 124 -4.18 -11.16 1.24
N VAL A 125 -5.49 -11.33 1.44
CA VAL A 125 -6.51 -10.94 0.44
C VAL A 125 -6.56 -9.41 0.31
N ALA A 126 -6.48 -8.69 1.42
CA ALA A 126 -6.43 -7.22 1.41
C ALA A 126 -5.23 -6.73 0.58
N ILE A 127 -4.04 -7.31 0.78
CA ILE A 127 -2.83 -6.98 0.02
C ILE A 127 -3.01 -7.26 -1.48
N VAL A 128 -3.51 -8.44 -1.85
CA VAL A 128 -3.75 -8.81 -3.26
C VAL A 128 -4.72 -7.82 -3.92
N ARG A 129 -5.80 -7.46 -3.24
CA ARG A 129 -6.77 -6.48 -3.76
C ARG A 129 -6.13 -5.11 -3.98
N ARG A 130 -5.27 -4.64 -3.08
CA ARG A 130 -4.55 -3.37 -3.27
C ARG A 130 -3.62 -3.42 -4.47
N GLN A 131 -2.88 -4.51 -4.66
CA GLN A 131 -2.04 -4.70 -5.84
C GLN A 131 -2.86 -4.72 -7.15
N GLN A 132 -4.01 -5.37 -7.16
CA GLN A 132 -4.94 -5.33 -8.31
C GLN A 132 -5.48 -3.93 -8.60
N GLN A 133 -5.55 -3.06 -7.60
CA GLN A 133 -5.93 -1.65 -7.72
C GLN A 133 -4.74 -0.73 -8.09
N GLY A 134 -3.57 -1.29 -8.38
CA GLY A 134 -2.40 -0.53 -8.80
C GLY A 134 -1.55 0.04 -7.66
N TRP A 135 -1.76 -0.40 -6.42
CA TRP A 135 -0.91 0.02 -5.29
C TRP A 135 0.48 -0.59 -5.39
N ALA A 136 1.49 0.21 -5.06
CA ALA A 136 2.84 -0.31 -4.87
C ALA A 136 2.86 -1.22 -3.64
N TYR A 137 3.56 -2.36 -3.74
CA TYR A 137 3.72 -3.32 -2.65
C TYR A 137 5.10 -3.18 -2.03
N LEU A 138 5.14 -3.11 -0.70
CA LEU A 138 6.37 -3.03 0.06
C LEU A 138 6.37 -4.07 1.19
N ARG A 139 7.47 -4.80 1.29
CA ARG A 139 7.77 -5.72 2.39
C ARG A 139 9.21 -5.49 2.84
N PRO A 140 9.44 -4.67 3.87
CA PRO A 140 10.76 -4.40 4.42
C PRO A 140 11.40 -5.61 5.10
#